data_d7c54b1291160302cfed920a0254fb9e
#
_entry.id   d7c54b1291160302cfed920a0254fb9e
#
_cell.length_a   1.000
_cell.length_b   1.000
_cell.length_c   1.000
_cell.angle_alpha   90.00
_cell.angle_beta   90.00
_cell.angle_gamma   90.00
#
_symmetry.space_group_name_H-M   'P 1'
#
loop_
_entity.id
_entity.type
_entity.pdbx_description
1 polymer ?
#
loop_
_entity_poly.entity_id
_entity_poly.type
_entity_poly.pdbx_seq_one_letter_code
_entity_poly.pdbx_strand_id
1 'polypeptide(L)'
;MAALIGWLARPLSQRPDQLRSSLADLLDHDSTVGSSVVPKVPPGADHVPLEIRVGLVSQSPITAFRPGPNVLCRYQHGDVIPAQELMKRIASSPQDEIHCSGGPVQINQKHYQGDVSLLKGQGDWLPVVSLDLETYVASVVGAEMPSSCHGEALKAQAVAARSYAMAHLARPATTAYHLGDTTRWQVFAGEQSTTPASRSATRETRGIILSYSGGIVESLYASNAQVIAEAHGHLGHSMSQSGAQQLAHQGLPFNAILGRYYAGASLARLTWHDQ
;
A
#
# COMPACT_ATOMS: atom_id res chain seq x y z
N MET A 1 30.34 34.16 0.97
CA MET A 1 29.06 34.82 1.38
C MET A 1 27.95 33.85 1.08
N ALA A 2 27.46 33.16 2.09
CA ALA A 2 26.38 32.18 2.01
C ALA A 2 25.07 32.84 2.46
N ALA A 3 24.07 32.86 1.57
CA ALA A 3 22.73 33.35 1.88
C ALA A 3 21.89 32.21 2.47
N LEU A 4 21.64 32.29 3.75
CA LEU A 4 20.66 31.50 4.49
C LEU A 4 19.25 32.01 4.17
N ILE A 5 18.45 31.22 3.43
CA ILE A 5 17.03 31.47 3.30
C ILE A 5 16.32 30.75 4.44
N GLY A 6 15.99 31.51 5.50
CA GLY A 6 15.17 31.08 6.61
C GLY A 6 13.70 30.96 6.20
N TRP A 7 13.13 29.79 6.29
CA TRP A 7 11.68 29.57 6.29
C TRP A 7 11.11 29.96 7.64
N LEU A 8 10.50 31.15 7.72
CA LEU A 8 9.67 31.57 8.84
C LEU A 8 8.35 30.81 8.78
N ALA A 9 8.20 29.81 9.63
CA ALA A 9 6.89 29.22 9.95
C ALA A 9 6.02 30.28 10.62
N ARG A 10 4.97 30.76 9.97
CA ARG A 10 3.92 31.57 10.58
C ARG A 10 3.08 30.68 11.50
N PRO A 11 2.83 31.05 12.77
CA PRO A 11 1.90 30.32 13.61
C PRO A 11 0.47 30.56 13.09
N LEU A 12 -0.22 29.47 12.74
CA LEU A 12 -1.65 29.47 12.48
C LEU A 12 -2.38 29.70 13.81
N SER A 13 -2.68 30.96 14.13
CA SER A 13 -3.62 31.29 15.20
C SER A 13 -5.04 31.13 14.67
N GLN A 14 -5.54 29.92 14.59
CA GLN A 14 -6.98 29.66 14.48
C GLN A 14 -7.57 29.50 15.90
N ARG A 15 -8.64 30.23 16.17
CA ARG A 15 -9.34 30.15 17.45
C ARG A 15 -9.92 28.73 17.62
N PRO A 16 -9.88 28.16 18.85
CA PRO A 16 -10.40 26.80 19.12
C PRO A 16 -11.87 26.57 18.70
N ASP A 17 -12.67 27.65 18.67
CA ASP A 17 -14.09 27.57 18.32
C ASP A 17 -14.34 27.38 16.81
N GLN A 18 -13.43 27.82 15.92
CA GLN A 18 -13.54 27.58 14.48
C GLN A 18 -13.16 26.14 14.12
N LEU A 19 -12.24 25.53 14.87
CA LEU A 19 -11.90 24.11 14.70
C LEU A 19 -13.05 23.20 15.17
N ARG A 20 -13.79 23.59 16.22
CA ARG A 20 -14.95 22.84 16.72
C ARG A 20 -16.14 22.89 15.77
N SER A 21 -16.42 24.04 15.13
CA SER A 21 -17.48 24.15 14.13
C SER A 21 -17.15 23.36 12.87
N SER A 22 -15.90 23.42 12.38
CA SER A 22 -15.47 22.62 11.22
C SER A 22 -15.49 21.11 11.48
N LEU A 23 -15.21 20.67 12.72
CA LEU A 23 -15.31 19.27 13.12
C LEU A 23 -16.77 18.81 13.25
N ALA A 24 -17.66 19.68 13.75
CA ALA A 24 -19.10 19.40 13.82
C ALA A 24 -19.70 19.32 12.41
N ASP A 25 -19.33 20.21 11.48
CA ASP A 25 -19.76 20.18 10.10
C ASP A 25 -19.24 18.94 9.35
N LEU A 26 -18.06 18.45 9.68
CA LEU A 26 -17.53 17.18 9.14
C LEU A 26 -18.23 15.94 9.72
N LEU A 27 -18.71 16.04 10.96
CA LEU A 27 -19.48 14.97 11.62
C LEU A 27 -20.97 15.02 11.21
N ASP A 28 -21.53 16.21 10.98
CA ASP A 28 -22.89 16.41 10.48
C ASP A 28 -23.03 16.12 8.97
N HIS A 29 -21.94 16.05 8.19
CA HIS A 29 -21.97 15.56 6.81
C HIS A 29 -22.35 14.08 6.70
N ASP A 30 -22.47 13.37 7.81
CA ASP A 30 -23.08 12.02 7.85
C ASP A 30 -24.62 12.05 7.71
N SER A 31 -25.24 13.25 7.80
CA SER A 31 -26.71 13.40 7.78
C SER A 31 -27.32 13.99 6.50
N THR A 32 -26.49 14.54 5.58
CA THR A 32 -26.96 15.05 4.29
C THR A 32 -26.26 14.34 3.14
N VAL A 33 -26.41 13.01 3.07
CA VAL A 33 -26.01 12.23 1.91
C VAL A 33 -26.97 12.52 0.78
N GLY A 34 -26.62 13.47 -0.07
CA GLY A 34 -27.12 13.47 -1.45
C GLY A 34 -26.91 12.04 -1.99
N SER A 35 -27.89 11.48 -2.67
CA SER A 35 -27.93 10.12 -3.22
C SER A 35 -26.56 9.76 -3.82
N SER A 36 -25.69 9.08 -3.03
CA SER A 36 -24.38 8.67 -3.52
C SER A 36 -24.62 7.61 -4.58
N VAL A 37 -24.28 7.95 -5.82
CA VAL A 37 -24.39 6.99 -6.92
C VAL A 37 -23.48 5.82 -6.59
N VAL A 38 -24.07 4.63 -6.40
CA VAL A 38 -23.31 3.41 -6.16
C VAL A 38 -22.50 3.10 -7.42
N PRO A 39 -21.15 3.09 -7.35
CA PRO A 39 -20.33 2.83 -8.51
C PRO A 39 -20.63 1.45 -9.09
N LYS A 40 -20.77 1.36 -10.41
CA LYS A 40 -21.00 0.09 -11.10
C LYS A 40 -19.71 -0.74 -11.06
N VAL A 41 -19.83 -2.01 -10.67
CA VAL A 41 -18.70 -2.94 -10.73
C VAL A 41 -18.41 -3.29 -12.19
N PRO A 42 -17.19 -3.05 -12.69
CA PRO A 42 -16.84 -3.37 -14.08
C PRO A 42 -16.78 -4.89 -14.28
N PRO A 43 -17.21 -5.38 -15.47
CA PRO A 43 -17.15 -6.81 -15.79
C PRO A 43 -15.70 -7.28 -15.96
N GLY A 44 -15.53 -8.61 -16.05
CA GLY A 44 -14.25 -9.27 -16.25
C GLY A 44 -13.61 -9.73 -14.94
N ALA A 45 -12.60 -10.56 -15.05
CA ALA A 45 -11.83 -11.10 -13.94
C ALA A 45 -10.38 -11.42 -14.34
N ASP A 46 -9.94 -10.94 -15.51
CA ASP A 46 -8.62 -11.27 -16.04
C ASP A 46 -7.52 -10.75 -15.12
N HIS A 47 -6.48 -11.54 -14.99
CA HIS A 47 -5.29 -11.16 -14.26
C HIS A 47 -4.36 -10.37 -15.18
N VAL A 48 -4.10 -9.12 -14.81
CA VAL A 48 -3.04 -8.32 -15.44
C VAL A 48 -1.80 -8.49 -14.57
N PRO A 49 -0.73 -9.15 -15.05
CA PRO A 49 0.50 -9.32 -14.29
C PRO A 49 1.22 -7.97 -14.20
N LEU A 50 1.06 -7.31 -13.06
CA LEU A 50 1.74 -6.06 -12.75
C LEU A 50 2.71 -6.29 -11.59
N GLU A 51 3.96 -5.94 -11.80
CA GLU A 51 4.98 -5.98 -10.76
C GLU A 51 4.98 -4.67 -9.97
N ILE A 52 5.02 -4.79 -8.63
CA ILE A 52 5.24 -3.67 -7.73
C ILE A 52 6.55 -3.85 -6.96
N ARG A 53 7.33 -2.78 -6.85
CA ARG A 53 8.57 -2.76 -6.07
C ARG A 53 8.33 -2.05 -4.76
N VAL A 54 8.59 -2.76 -3.64
CA VAL A 54 8.36 -2.27 -2.28
C VAL A 54 9.70 -2.14 -1.54
N GLY A 55 10.05 -0.93 -1.13
CA GLY A 55 11.20 -0.68 -0.27
C GLY A 55 10.91 -1.13 1.15
N LEU A 56 11.61 -2.15 1.64
CA LEU A 56 11.44 -2.69 2.97
C LEU A 56 12.20 -1.85 4.01
N VAL A 57 11.78 -0.60 4.17
CA VAL A 57 12.46 0.39 5.04
C VAL A 57 12.45 -0.06 6.49
N SER A 58 11.38 -0.78 6.90
CA SER A 58 11.26 -1.35 8.25
C SER A 58 12.22 -2.50 8.51
N GLN A 59 12.88 -3.04 7.48
CA GLN A 59 13.82 -4.16 7.57
C GLN A 59 15.29 -3.70 7.49
N SER A 60 15.56 -2.42 7.44
CA SER A 60 16.91 -1.87 7.54
C SER A 60 17.18 -1.45 9.00
N PRO A 61 18.31 -1.88 9.61
CA PRO A 61 19.37 -2.72 9.04
C PRO A 61 18.96 -4.21 8.90
N ILE A 62 19.61 -4.89 7.94
CA ILE A 62 19.45 -6.34 7.77
C ILE A 62 20.31 -7.07 8.81
N THR A 63 19.68 -7.73 9.77
CA THR A 63 20.34 -8.53 10.81
C THR A 63 20.33 -10.02 10.51
N ALA A 64 19.41 -10.47 9.64
CA ALA A 64 19.30 -11.84 9.16
C ALA A 64 18.75 -11.84 7.73
N PHE A 65 19.36 -12.64 6.86
CA PHE A 65 18.87 -12.88 5.52
C PHE A 65 19.00 -14.36 5.19
N ARG A 66 17.90 -15.01 4.87
CA ARG A 66 17.86 -16.45 4.55
C ARG A 66 17.10 -16.66 3.25
N PRO A 67 17.78 -16.99 2.16
CA PRO A 67 17.12 -17.37 0.92
C PRO A 67 16.44 -18.74 1.09
N GLY A 68 15.29 -18.91 0.44
CA GLY A 68 14.63 -20.22 0.33
C GLY A 68 15.45 -21.21 -0.51
N PRO A 69 15.04 -22.48 -0.56
CA PRO A 69 15.86 -23.54 -1.14
C PRO A 69 16.17 -23.38 -2.63
N ASN A 70 15.31 -22.70 -3.38
CA ASN A 70 15.48 -22.48 -4.83
C ASN A 70 15.93 -21.05 -5.17
N VAL A 71 16.20 -20.22 -4.15
CA VAL A 71 16.60 -18.84 -4.36
C VAL A 71 18.06 -18.77 -4.74
N LEU A 72 18.33 -18.07 -5.84
CA LEU A 72 19.70 -17.76 -6.29
C LEU A 72 19.96 -16.27 -6.06
N CYS A 73 21.02 -15.97 -5.30
CA CYS A 73 21.50 -14.60 -5.12
C CYS A 73 22.74 -14.36 -5.97
N ARG A 74 22.79 -13.19 -6.63
CA ARG A 74 23.87 -12.80 -7.54
C ARG A 74 24.24 -11.34 -7.31
N TYR A 75 25.49 -11.01 -7.54
CA TYR A 75 25.90 -9.62 -7.73
C TYR A 75 25.37 -9.07 -9.06
N GLN A 76 25.33 -7.74 -9.18
CA GLN A 76 24.90 -7.07 -10.43
C GLN A 76 25.70 -7.52 -11.67
N HIS A 77 26.98 -7.85 -11.50
CA HIS A 77 27.83 -8.39 -12.59
C HIS A 77 27.63 -9.88 -12.88
N GLY A 78 26.71 -10.56 -12.16
CA GLY A 78 26.23 -11.91 -12.48
C GLY A 78 26.80 -13.04 -11.63
N ASP A 79 27.87 -12.83 -10.85
CA ASP A 79 28.47 -13.87 -10.02
C ASP A 79 27.53 -14.33 -8.91
N VAL A 80 27.38 -15.65 -8.78
CA VAL A 80 26.52 -16.29 -7.78
C VAL A 80 27.16 -16.21 -6.40
N ILE A 81 26.35 -15.85 -5.41
CA ILE A 81 26.73 -15.80 -4.00
C ILE A 81 26.17 -17.06 -3.32
N PRO A 82 27.02 -17.94 -2.77
CA PRO A 82 26.56 -19.05 -1.96
C PRO A 82 25.76 -18.59 -0.75
N ALA A 83 24.64 -19.28 -0.46
CA ALA A 83 23.72 -18.89 0.63
C ALA A 83 24.43 -18.74 1.99
N GLN A 84 25.40 -19.61 2.28
CA GLN A 84 26.21 -19.57 3.53
C GLN A 84 27.14 -18.36 3.61
N GLU A 85 27.46 -17.71 2.48
CA GLU A 85 28.32 -16.52 2.46
C GLU A 85 27.53 -15.22 2.44
N LEU A 86 26.24 -15.27 2.15
CA LEU A 86 25.42 -14.10 1.88
C LEU A 86 25.44 -13.10 3.04
N MET A 87 25.22 -13.56 4.29
CA MET A 87 25.29 -12.68 5.46
C MET A 87 26.68 -12.08 5.67
N LYS A 88 27.75 -12.81 5.39
CA LYS A 88 29.11 -12.29 5.46
C LYS A 88 29.33 -11.20 4.41
N ARG A 89 28.77 -11.38 3.20
CA ARG A 89 28.83 -10.38 2.14
C ARG A 89 28.03 -9.12 2.48
N ILE A 90 26.83 -9.28 3.00
CA ILE A 90 26.00 -8.16 3.50
C ILE A 90 26.77 -7.39 4.58
N ALA A 91 27.37 -8.08 5.56
CA ALA A 91 28.13 -7.45 6.65
C ALA A 91 29.42 -6.75 6.19
N SER A 92 30.11 -7.28 5.16
CA SER A 92 31.34 -6.66 4.62
C SER A 92 31.09 -5.43 3.77
N SER A 93 29.81 -5.06 3.57
CA SER A 93 29.41 -3.90 2.76
C SER A 93 30.10 -3.83 1.38
N PRO A 94 29.96 -4.84 0.51
CA PRO A 94 30.46 -4.77 -0.85
C PRO A 94 29.86 -3.56 -1.57
N GLN A 95 30.50 -3.08 -2.61
CA GLN A 95 30.01 -1.94 -3.38
C GLN A 95 28.86 -2.32 -4.33
N ASP A 96 28.72 -3.61 -4.63
CA ASP A 96 27.81 -4.13 -5.62
C ASP A 96 26.44 -4.51 -5.01
N GLU A 97 25.39 -4.20 -5.73
CA GLU A 97 24.01 -4.64 -5.40
C GLU A 97 23.90 -6.16 -5.49
N ILE A 98 23.00 -6.73 -4.67
CA ILE A 98 22.75 -8.16 -4.64
C ILE A 98 21.29 -8.40 -5.07
N HIS A 99 21.08 -9.28 -6.03
CA HIS A 99 19.76 -9.69 -6.52
C HIS A 99 19.51 -11.15 -6.20
N CYS A 100 18.38 -11.43 -5.54
CA CYS A 100 17.95 -12.77 -5.16
C CYS A 100 16.61 -13.06 -5.82
N SER A 101 16.51 -14.16 -6.57
CA SER A 101 15.31 -14.58 -7.30
C SER A 101 15.05 -16.07 -7.21
N GLY A 102 13.82 -16.50 -7.55
CA GLY A 102 13.45 -17.90 -7.66
C GLY A 102 12.71 -18.49 -6.46
N GLY A 103 12.24 -17.68 -5.54
CA GLY A 103 11.42 -18.16 -4.41
C GLY A 103 11.35 -17.20 -3.23
N PRO A 104 10.78 -17.63 -2.12
CA PRO A 104 10.64 -16.79 -0.93
C PRO A 104 11.98 -16.55 -0.25
N VAL A 105 12.10 -15.38 0.37
CA VAL A 105 13.23 -15.03 1.23
C VAL A 105 12.75 -14.64 2.63
N GLN A 106 13.57 -14.93 3.64
CA GLN A 106 13.38 -14.38 4.97
C GLN A 106 14.37 -13.23 5.19
N ILE A 107 13.83 -12.07 5.56
CA ILE A 107 14.62 -10.89 5.95
C ILE A 107 14.25 -10.56 7.38
N ASN A 108 15.23 -10.56 8.26
CA ASN A 108 15.03 -10.47 9.71
C ASN A 108 14.04 -11.56 10.17
N GLN A 109 12.85 -11.19 10.62
CA GLN A 109 11.85 -12.14 11.10
C GLN A 109 10.67 -12.32 10.12
N LYS A 110 10.70 -11.67 8.96
CA LYS A 110 9.59 -11.66 8.01
C LYS A 110 9.91 -12.43 6.73
N HIS A 111 8.89 -13.08 6.17
CA HIS A 111 8.98 -13.82 4.91
C HIS A 111 8.33 -13.02 3.79
N TYR A 112 8.99 -12.98 2.64
CA TYR A 112 8.55 -12.25 1.47
C TYR A 112 8.56 -13.16 0.25
N GLN A 113 7.48 -13.11 -0.51
CA GLN A 113 7.40 -13.69 -1.85
C GLN A 113 7.92 -12.67 -2.87
N GLY A 114 8.51 -13.16 -3.97
CA GLY A 114 9.03 -12.32 -5.03
C GLY A 114 10.55 -12.21 -5.04
N ASP A 115 11.05 -11.45 -5.97
CA ASP A 115 12.48 -11.22 -6.12
C ASP A 115 12.94 -10.08 -5.20
N VAL A 116 14.13 -10.20 -4.64
CA VAL A 116 14.67 -9.22 -3.70
C VAL A 116 15.96 -8.64 -4.21
N SER A 117 16.02 -7.30 -4.28
CA SER A 117 17.24 -6.54 -4.51
C SER A 117 17.71 -5.92 -3.22
N LEU A 118 18.96 -6.14 -2.86
CA LEU A 118 19.63 -5.47 -1.75
C LEU A 118 20.39 -4.29 -2.34
N LEU A 119 19.89 -3.09 -2.11
CA LEU A 119 20.46 -1.85 -2.59
C LEU A 119 21.30 -1.20 -1.49
N LYS A 120 22.41 -0.61 -1.84
CA LYS A 120 23.21 0.11 -0.86
C LYS A 120 22.63 1.49 -0.59
N GLY A 121 22.25 1.74 0.67
CA GLY A 121 21.84 3.06 1.17
C GLY A 121 23.04 3.86 1.73
N GLN A 122 22.74 5.00 2.37
CA GLN A 122 23.74 5.87 3.03
C GLN A 122 24.23 5.31 4.38
N GLY A 123 24.52 4.03 4.48
CA GLY A 123 25.02 3.39 5.71
C GLY A 123 24.63 1.93 5.80
N ASP A 124 23.38 1.62 5.47
CA ASP A 124 22.82 0.27 5.54
C ASP A 124 22.28 -0.19 4.19
N TRP A 125 22.03 -1.50 4.10
CA TRP A 125 21.36 -2.09 2.97
C TRP A 125 19.86 -1.82 3.03
N LEU A 126 19.27 -1.43 1.91
CA LEU A 126 17.83 -1.33 1.72
C LEU A 126 17.35 -2.52 0.89
N PRO A 127 16.60 -3.46 1.48
CA PRO A 127 15.95 -4.49 0.69
C PRO A 127 14.77 -3.90 -0.07
N VAL A 128 14.66 -4.25 -1.35
CA VAL A 128 13.51 -3.94 -2.20
C VAL A 128 12.96 -5.25 -2.72
N VAL A 129 11.69 -5.54 -2.45
CA VAL A 129 11.01 -6.72 -2.98
C VAL A 129 10.19 -6.35 -4.20
N SER A 130 10.35 -7.12 -5.27
CA SER A 130 9.54 -7.08 -6.50
C SER A 130 8.59 -8.26 -6.49
N LEU A 131 7.28 -7.99 -6.55
CA LEU A 131 6.26 -9.03 -6.49
C LEU A 131 5.01 -8.63 -7.29
N ASP A 132 4.16 -9.64 -7.57
CA ASP A 132 2.87 -9.40 -8.22
C ASP A 132 1.98 -8.47 -7.36
N LEU A 133 1.30 -7.52 -8.02
CA LEU A 133 0.44 -6.52 -7.39
C LEU A 133 -0.66 -7.16 -6.53
N GLU A 134 -1.29 -8.24 -7.00
CA GLU A 134 -2.37 -8.89 -6.25
C GLU A 134 -1.84 -9.61 -4.99
N THR A 135 -0.64 -10.16 -5.06
CA THR A 135 0.07 -10.71 -3.89
C THR A 135 0.38 -9.62 -2.87
N TYR A 136 0.85 -8.47 -3.33
CA TYR A 136 1.06 -7.29 -2.50
C TYR A 136 -0.23 -6.83 -1.82
N VAL A 137 -1.31 -6.65 -2.59
CA VAL A 137 -2.62 -6.19 -2.07
C VAL A 137 -3.16 -7.16 -1.01
N ALA A 138 -3.05 -8.47 -1.23
CA ALA A 138 -3.52 -9.46 -0.25
C ALA A 138 -2.76 -9.35 1.10
N SER A 139 -1.46 -9.09 1.05
CA SER A 139 -0.64 -8.85 2.25
C SER A 139 -1.03 -7.55 2.96
N VAL A 140 -1.20 -6.46 2.20
CA VAL A 140 -1.62 -5.16 2.76
C VAL A 140 -2.98 -5.26 3.44
N VAL A 141 -3.99 -5.83 2.78
CA VAL A 141 -5.33 -6.02 3.37
C VAL A 141 -5.26 -6.79 4.69
N GLY A 142 -4.47 -7.84 4.75
CA GLY A 142 -4.34 -8.64 5.97
C GLY A 142 -3.47 -8.00 7.06
N ALA A 143 -2.59 -7.04 6.69
CA ALA A 143 -1.84 -6.25 7.66
C ALA A 143 -2.66 -5.09 8.24
N GLU A 144 -3.56 -4.52 7.43
CA GLU A 144 -4.33 -3.32 7.76
C GLU A 144 -5.66 -3.65 8.46
N MET A 145 -6.27 -4.81 8.17
CA MET A 145 -7.58 -5.19 8.73
C MET A 145 -7.57 -6.62 9.28
N PRO A 146 -8.16 -6.84 10.47
CA PRO A 146 -8.34 -8.19 11.03
C PRO A 146 -9.10 -9.12 10.07
N SER A 147 -8.72 -10.40 10.05
CA SER A 147 -9.37 -11.43 9.23
C SER A 147 -10.83 -11.70 9.60
N SER A 148 -11.26 -11.26 10.79
CA SER A 148 -12.63 -11.32 11.27
C SER A 148 -13.54 -10.21 10.72
N CYS A 149 -12.99 -9.26 9.97
CA CYS A 149 -13.78 -8.22 9.32
C CYS A 149 -14.71 -8.79 8.26
N HIS A 150 -15.83 -8.11 8.04
CA HIS A 150 -16.83 -8.50 7.04
C HIS A 150 -16.20 -8.51 5.64
N GLY A 151 -16.57 -9.50 4.81
CA GLY A 151 -15.98 -9.68 3.48
C GLY A 151 -16.11 -8.44 2.58
N GLU A 152 -17.25 -7.74 2.63
CA GLU A 152 -17.46 -6.52 1.84
C GLU A 152 -16.55 -5.37 2.28
N ALA A 153 -16.23 -5.26 3.58
CA ALA A 153 -15.26 -4.29 4.07
C ALA A 153 -13.83 -4.62 3.59
N LEU A 154 -13.44 -5.91 3.65
CA LEU A 154 -12.15 -6.37 3.13
C LEU A 154 -12.03 -6.16 1.62
N LYS A 155 -13.13 -6.35 0.84
CA LYS A 155 -13.18 -6.06 -0.60
C LYS A 155 -13.00 -4.57 -0.88
N ALA A 156 -13.68 -3.71 -0.12
CA ALA A 156 -13.50 -2.26 -0.24
C ALA A 156 -12.06 -1.85 0.06
N GLN A 157 -11.45 -2.43 1.11
CA GLN A 157 -10.04 -2.23 1.44
C GLN A 157 -9.11 -2.70 0.31
N ALA A 158 -9.39 -3.85 -0.31
CA ALA A 158 -8.56 -4.37 -1.40
C ALA A 158 -8.56 -3.45 -2.62
N VAL A 159 -9.74 -2.91 -2.98
CA VAL A 159 -9.85 -1.92 -4.07
C VAL A 159 -9.12 -0.62 -3.73
N ALA A 160 -9.29 -0.11 -2.51
CA ALA A 160 -8.59 1.08 -2.07
C ALA A 160 -7.07 0.86 -2.05
N ALA A 161 -6.59 -0.22 -1.44
CA ALA A 161 -5.15 -0.53 -1.38
C ALA A 161 -4.53 -0.69 -2.79
N ARG A 162 -5.24 -1.34 -3.72
CA ARG A 162 -4.80 -1.48 -5.11
C ARG A 162 -4.71 -0.14 -5.82
N SER A 163 -5.71 0.72 -5.66
CA SER A 163 -5.73 2.04 -6.29
C SER A 163 -4.59 2.93 -5.78
N TYR A 164 -4.32 2.89 -4.48
CA TYR A 164 -3.18 3.56 -3.87
C TYR A 164 -1.85 3.05 -4.45
N ALA A 165 -1.68 1.73 -4.49
CA ALA A 165 -0.47 1.11 -5.06
C ALA A 165 -0.27 1.48 -6.53
N MET A 166 -1.35 1.49 -7.33
CA MET A 166 -1.30 1.90 -8.74
C MET A 166 -0.93 3.37 -8.92
N ALA A 167 -1.38 4.26 -8.03
CA ALA A 167 -0.98 5.67 -8.06
C ALA A 167 0.54 5.81 -7.81
N HIS A 168 1.09 5.02 -6.89
CA HIS A 168 2.52 5.00 -6.62
C HIS A 168 3.34 4.26 -7.69
N LEU A 169 2.75 3.30 -8.40
CA LEU A 169 3.39 2.69 -9.56
C LEU A 169 3.55 3.72 -10.69
N ALA A 170 2.56 4.59 -10.88
CA ALA A 170 2.62 5.69 -11.84
C ALA A 170 3.53 6.85 -11.40
N ARG A 171 3.68 7.06 -10.07
CA ARG A 171 4.50 8.11 -9.46
C ARG A 171 5.36 7.52 -8.34
N PRO A 172 6.46 6.81 -8.68
CA PRO A 172 7.30 6.12 -7.71
C PRO A 172 7.89 7.04 -6.64
N ALA A 173 8.01 6.55 -5.41
CA ALA A 173 8.65 7.26 -4.32
C ALA A 173 10.15 7.53 -4.60
N THR A 174 10.78 6.60 -5.31
CA THR A 174 12.18 6.70 -5.75
C THR A 174 12.35 5.97 -7.09
N THR A 175 13.53 6.08 -7.69
CA THR A 175 13.87 5.27 -8.88
C THR A 175 13.97 3.77 -8.56
N ALA A 176 14.25 3.41 -7.31
CA ALA A 176 14.46 2.03 -6.88
C ALA A 176 13.16 1.31 -6.50
N TYR A 177 12.20 1.99 -5.88
CA TYR A 177 10.95 1.38 -5.43
C TYR A 177 9.77 2.34 -5.58
N HIS A 178 8.57 1.77 -5.72
CA HIS A 178 7.33 2.53 -5.91
C HIS A 178 6.82 3.12 -4.60
N LEU A 179 6.85 2.34 -3.51
CA LEU A 179 6.43 2.72 -2.16
C LEU A 179 7.19 1.92 -1.10
N GLY A 180 7.14 2.38 0.14
CA GLY A 180 7.73 1.66 1.28
C GLY A 180 6.71 0.79 2.01
N ASP A 181 7.18 0.06 3.03
CA ASP A 181 6.43 -0.95 3.79
C ASP A 181 5.86 -0.44 5.13
N THR A 182 5.89 0.87 5.37
CA THR A 182 5.47 1.48 6.64
C THR A 182 4.16 2.28 6.51
N THR A 183 3.60 2.72 7.63
CA THR A 183 2.40 3.55 7.72
C THR A 183 2.48 4.89 6.98
N ARG A 184 3.68 5.30 6.53
CA ARG A 184 3.85 6.45 5.63
C ARG A 184 3.20 6.20 4.26
N TRP A 185 3.08 4.93 3.86
CA TRP A 185 2.45 4.45 2.63
C TRP A 185 1.34 3.47 2.99
N GLN A 186 1.61 2.18 2.92
CA GLN A 186 0.73 1.09 3.31
C GLN A 186 1.53 0.07 4.12
N VAL A 187 0.96 -0.46 5.19
CA VAL A 187 1.65 -1.50 5.97
C VAL A 187 1.76 -2.76 5.12
N PHE A 188 2.99 -3.10 4.76
CA PHE A 188 3.30 -4.34 4.06
C PHE A 188 4.17 -5.22 4.96
N ALA A 189 3.60 -6.30 5.46
CA ALA A 189 4.30 -7.17 6.41
C ALA A 189 4.81 -8.48 5.80
N GLY A 190 4.68 -8.64 4.47
CA GLY A 190 5.08 -9.84 3.78
C GLY A 190 4.04 -10.96 3.89
N GLU A 191 4.48 -12.22 3.76
CA GLU A 191 3.59 -13.39 3.65
C GLU A 191 2.77 -13.64 4.92
N GLN A 192 3.34 -13.37 6.11
CA GLN A 192 2.70 -13.67 7.39
C GLN A 192 1.43 -12.84 7.66
N SER A 193 1.24 -11.71 7.02
CA SER A 193 0.00 -10.94 7.14
C SER A 193 -1.11 -11.43 6.21
N THR A 194 -0.79 -12.22 5.21
CA THR A 194 -1.76 -12.71 4.24
C THR A 194 -2.64 -13.80 4.85
N THR A 195 -3.94 -13.54 4.92
CA THR A 195 -4.95 -14.47 5.46
C THR A 195 -5.82 -15.07 4.35
N PRO A 196 -6.55 -16.18 4.60
CA PRO A 196 -7.54 -16.67 3.65
C PRO A 196 -8.60 -15.61 3.29
N ALA A 197 -9.03 -14.78 4.26
CA ALA A 197 -10.00 -13.71 4.06
C ALA A 197 -9.45 -12.60 3.17
N SER A 198 -8.21 -12.13 3.42
CA SER A 198 -7.59 -11.11 2.58
C SER A 198 -7.33 -11.62 1.15
N ARG A 199 -6.91 -12.87 0.99
CA ARG A 199 -6.78 -13.50 -0.33
C ARG A 199 -8.11 -13.58 -1.08
N SER A 200 -9.21 -13.96 -0.39
CA SER A 200 -10.53 -14.03 -1.03
C SER A 200 -11.00 -12.66 -1.47
N ALA A 201 -10.93 -11.65 -0.59
CA ALA A 201 -11.32 -10.29 -0.90
C ALA A 201 -10.54 -9.71 -2.09
N THR A 202 -9.22 -9.92 -2.13
CA THR A 202 -8.34 -9.49 -3.22
C THR A 202 -8.71 -10.19 -4.53
N ARG A 203 -8.90 -11.52 -4.50
CA ARG A 203 -9.28 -12.30 -5.68
C ARG A 203 -10.64 -11.88 -6.25
N GLU A 204 -11.63 -11.66 -5.39
CA GLU A 204 -13.00 -11.28 -5.79
C GLU A 204 -13.08 -9.85 -6.36
N THR A 205 -12.12 -9.00 -6.02
CA THR A 205 -11.99 -7.63 -6.54
C THR A 205 -10.79 -7.44 -7.48
N ARG A 206 -10.25 -8.54 -8.01
CA ARG A 206 -9.03 -8.51 -8.85
C ARG A 206 -9.11 -7.46 -9.94
N GLY A 207 -8.06 -6.65 -10.05
CA GLY A 207 -7.92 -5.61 -11.06
C GLY A 207 -8.87 -4.42 -10.91
N ILE A 208 -9.80 -4.41 -9.93
CA ILE A 208 -10.71 -3.27 -9.74
C ILE A 208 -9.96 -2.16 -8.99
N ILE A 209 -10.04 -0.95 -9.54
CA ILE A 209 -9.46 0.28 -8.99
C ILE A 209 -10.48 1.41 -8.96
N LEU A 210 -10.21 2.42 -8.14
CA LEU A 210 -10.94 3.68 -8.14
C LEU A 210 -10.41 4.60 -9.25
N SER A 211 -11.32 5.18 -10.01
CA SER A 211 -11.01 6.11 -11.09
C SER A 211 -11.86 7.37 -10.99
N TYR A 212 -11.27 8.51 -11.26
CA TYR A 212 -11.96 9.79 -11.35
C TYR A 212 -11.54 10.50 -12.65
N SER A 213 -12.50 10.84 -13.49
CA SER A 213 -12.25 11.49 -14.80
C SER A 213 -11.18 10.77 -15.63
N GLY A 214 -11.15 9.43 -15.60
CA GLY A 214 -10.20 8.60 -16.33
C GLY A 214 -8.82 8.45 -15.68
N GLY A 215 -8.55 9.17 -14.59
CA GLY A 215 -7.32 9.03 -13.79
C GLY A 215 -7.47 8.05 -12.63
N ILE A 216 -6.36 7.48 -12.17
CA ILE A 216 -6.31 6.62 -10.99
C ILE A 216 -6.42 7.49 -9.73
N VAL A 217 -7.31 7.10 -8.82
CA VAL A 217 -7.46 7.77 -7.52
C VAL A 217 -6.39 7.26 -6.55
N GLU A 218 -5.59 8.17 -5.99
CA GLU A 218 -4.74 7.87 -4.84
C GLU A 218 -5.63 7.79 -3.59
N SER A 219 -6.19 6.60 -3.35
CA SER A 219 -7.20 6.35 -2.34
C SER A 219 -6.59 6.21 -0.95
N LEU A 220 -6.72 7.25 -0.15
CA LEU A 220 -6.30 7.23 1.25
C LEU A 220 -7.30 6.46 2.11
N TYR A 221 -6.81 5.85 3.19
CA TYR A 221 -7.64 5.20 4.20
C TYR A 221 -6.94 5.20 5.57
N ALA A 222 -7.71 5.03 6.64
CA ALA A 222 -7.18 4.91 7.99
C ALA A 222 -8.12 4.09 8.88
N SER A 223 -7.65 3.73 10.07
CA SER A 223 -8.36 2.85 11.00
C SER A 223 -9.76 3.36 11.38
N ASN A 224 -9.93 4.67 11.53
CA ASN A 224 -11.20 5.29 11.89
C ASN A 224 -11.27 6.76 11.44
N ALA A 225 -12.46 7.37 11.58
CA ALA A 225 -12.73 8.74 11.16
C ALA A 225 -11.88 9.79 11.91
N GLN A 226 -11.52 9.55 13.17
CA GLN A 226 -10.68 10.48 13.93
C GLN A 226 -9.27 10.54 13.33
N VAL A 227 -8.65 9.38 13.02
CA VAL A 227 -7.33 9.32 12.38
C VAL A 227 -7.37 9.96 11.00
N ILE A 228 -8.48 9.80 10.24
CA ILE A 228 -8.67 10.49 8.96
C ILE A 228 -8.64 12.00 9.15
N ALA A 229 -9.40 12.53 10.10
CA ALA A 229 -9.45 13.97 10.36
C ALA A 229 -8.08 14.54 10.76
N GLU A 230 -7.32 13.80 11.57
CA GLU A 230 -6.01 14.22 12.05
C GLU A 230 -4.92 14.12 10.97
N ALA A 231 -4.89 13.03 10.20
CA ALA A 231 -3.82 12.74 9.25
C ALA A 231 -4.16 13.12 7.79
N HIS A 232 -5.42 13.01 7.39
CA HIS A 232 -5.85 13.14 6.00
C HIS A 232 -6.86 14.27 5.76
N GLY A 233 -7.31 14.97 6.81
CA GLY A 233 -8.40 15.97 6.69
C GLY A 233 -8.16 17.06 5.65
N HIS A 234 -6.90 17.34 5.30
CA HIS A 234 -6.52 18.32 4.28
C HIS A 234 -6.33 17.71 2.86
N LEU A 235 -6.35 16.36 2.74
CA LEU A 235 -6.08 15.64 1.49
C LEU A 235 -7.35 15.19 0.75
N GLY A 236 -8.54 15.43 1.32
CA GLY A 236 -9.81 15.09 0.70
C GLY A 236 -10.39 13.75 1.15
N HIS A 237 -10.97 12.99 0.22
CA HIS A 237 -11.69 11.77 0.52
C HIS A 237 -10.78 10.64 1.01
N SER A 238 -11.15 10.02 2.15
CA SER A 238 -10.42 8.91 2.76
C SER A 238 -11.41 7.92 3.39
N MET A 239 -11.12 6.62 3.27
CA MET A 239 -11.99 5.58 3.81
C MET A 239 -11.65 5.25 5.26
N SER A 240 -12.65 5.30 6.15
CA SER A 240 -12.56 4.74 7.50
C SER A 240 -12.73 3.23 7.46
N GLN A 241 -11.71 2.47 7.91
CA GLN A 241 -11.78 1.00 7.96
C GLN A 241 -12.88 0.53 8.94
N SER A 242 -13.01 1.17 10.11
CA SER A 242 -14.08 0.86 11.06
C SER A 242 -15.46 1.25 10.52
N GLY A 243 -15.58 2.38 9.81
CA GLY A 243 -16.80 2.79 9.15
C GLY A 243 -17.18 1.85 7.99
N ALA A 244 -16.22 1.42 7.18
CA ALA A 244 -16.46 0.41 6.13
C ALA A 244 -16.97 -0.90 6.73
N GLN A 245 -16.43 -1.33 7.88
CA GLN A 245 -16.91 -2.49 8.61
C GLN A 245 -18.36 -2.32 9.09
N GLN A 246 -18.71 -1.15 9.62
CA GLN A 246 -20.10 -0.86 10.04
C GLN A 246 -21.09 -0.89 8.87
N LEU A 247 -20.72 -0.25 7.73
CA LEU A 247 -21.54 -0.24 6.53
C LEU A 247 -21.72 -1.67 5.95
N ALA A 248 -20.69 -2.48 5.99
CA ALA A 248 -20.77 -3.88 5.57
C ALA A 248 -21.72 -4.69 6.47
N HIS A 249 -21.69 -4.48 7.77
CA HIS A 249 -22.67 -5.09 8.71
C HIS A 249 -24.11 -4.63 8.49
N GLN A 250 -24.31 -3.42 7.93
CA GLN A 250 -25.61 -2.92 7.50
C GLN A 250 -26.05 -3.50 6.13
N GLY A 251 -25.26 -4.40 5.55
CA GLY A 251 -25.56 -5.06 4.28
C GLY A 251 -25.11 -4.31 3.03
N LEU A 252 -24.31 -3.26 3.14
CA LEU A 252 -23.80 -2.56 1.96
C LEU A 252 -22.70 -3.40 1.26
N PRO A 253 -22.79 -3.58 -0.07
CA PRO A 253 -21.72 -4.19 -0.84
C PRO A 253 -20.51 -3.24 -0.97
N PHE A 254 -19.34 -3.79 -1.26
CA PHE A 254 -18.07 -3.04 -1.30
C PHE A 254 -18.09 -1.82 -2.21
N ASN A 255 -18.75 -1.90 -3.35
CA ASN A 255 -18.88 -0.77 -4.28
C ASN A 255 -19.71 0.37 -3.71
N ALA A 256 -20.78 0.06 -2.94
CA ALA A 256 -21.56 1.09 -2.24
C ALA A 256 -20.75 1.72 -1.10
N ILE A 257 -19.97 0.91 -0.36
CA ILE A 257 -19.03 1.41 0.66
C ILE A 257 -18.03 2.38 0.03
N LEU A 258 -17.39 2.00 -1.08
CA LEU A 258 -16.44 2.84 -1.79
C LEU A 258 -17.08 4.13 -2.31
N GLY A 259 -18.30 4.07 -2.88
CA GLY A 259 -19.04 5.23 -3.36
C GLY A 259 -19.35 6.24 -2.26
N ARG A 260 -19.51 5.76 -1.01
CA ARG A 260 -19.73 6.63 0.15
C ARG A 260 -18.46 7.41 0.56
N TYR A 261 -17.31 6.76 0.53
CA TYR A 261 -16.04 7.38 0.94
C TYR A 261 -15.34 8.16 -0.16
N TYR A 262 -15.48 7.72 -1.40
CA TYR A 262 -14.85 8.34 -2.57
C TYR A 262 -15.93 8.90 -3.52
N ALA A 263 -16.67 9.88 -3.01
CA ALA A 263 -17.78 10.50 -3.74
C ALA A 263 -17.33 11.00 -5.13
N GLY A 264 -18.10 10.65 -6.16
CA GLY A 264 -17.80 10.99 -7.56
C GLY A 264 -16.77 10.07 -8.24
N ALA A 265 -16.09 9.19 -7.52
CA ALA A 265 -15.25 8.20 -8.15
C ALA A 265 -16.09 7.07 -8.77
N SER A 266 -15.61 6.53 -9.87
CA SER A 266 -16.11 5.32 -10.51
C SER A 266 -15.16 4.15 -10.23
N LEU A 267 -15.62 2.92 -10.50
CA LEU A 267 -14.76 1.74 -10.52
C LEU A 267 -14.35 1.44 -11.95
N ALA A 268 -13.05 1.24 -12.15
CA ALA A 268 -12.48 0.76 -13.41
C ALA A 268 -11.80 -0.59 -13.17
N ARG A 269 -11.55 -1.35 -14.24
CA ARG A 269 -10.78 -2.58 -14.18
C ARG A 269 -9.52 -2.42 -15.01
N LEU A 270 -8.42 -2.88 -14.45
CA LEU A 270 -7.16 -3.01 -15.18
C LEU A 270 -7.36 -4.05 -16.29
N THR A 271 -7.03 -3.70 -17.50
CA THR A 271 -7.06 -4.57 -18.68
C THR A 271 -5.72 -4.54 -19.37
N TRP A 272 -5.32 -5.68 -19.91
CA TRP A 272 -4.16 -5.75 -20.79
C TRP A 272 -4.60 -5.37 -22.20
N HIS A 273 -3.94 -4.41 -22.79
CA HIS A 273 -4.08 -4.11 -24.22
C HIS A 273 -2.76 -4.49 -24.88
N ASP A 274 -2.80 -5.50 -25.75
CA ASP A 274 -1.68 -5.76 -26.67
C ASP A 274 -1.56 -4.54 -27.59
N GLN A 275 -0.41 -3.87 -27.56
CA GLN A 275 -0.06 -2.79 -28.47
C GLN A 275 0.55 -3.36 -29.75
#